data_3e41b48c73f3ef181a304285a4684271
#
_entry.id   3e41b48c73f3ef181a304285a4684271
#
_cell.length_a   1.000
_cell.length_b   1.000
_cell.length_c   1.000
_cell.angle_alpha   90.00
_cell.angle_beta   90.00
_cell.angle_gamma   90.00
#
_symmetry.space_group_name_H-M   'P 1'
#
loop_
_entity.id
_entity.type
_entity.pdbx_description
1 polymer ?
#
loop_
_entity_poly.entity_id
_entity_poly.type
_entity_poly.pdbx_seq_one_letter_code
_entity_poly.pdbx_strand_id
1 'polypeptide(L)'
;MNVRSELVEIATLHWHGFHLPAAADGGPHQPVAPGETWSPAFEVRQRASLFWYHSHAHQRAGPQVYAGLAGAIYVRDDESERLDLPNEYGVDDIPLVVQDRAFSSDGSFVYSASMHSRMMGARGDTLLVNGTVDSVFEAASDRLRLRVLNGSNARFYSFSFSDARSFHLIASDGGLLERPLHSKSVLLAPGERAQIVVDLSDGRAAELRARSAGNMGMGGGMMGRGMMGRERLDGGMGGGSDFGVLDILPGISRRRGASLPRQLVSLPAADASVAVRQRRFVLDMGMGMMGGFTINGKSMDMQRIDERVPMNEWEIWQIENASMMAHPFHIHDVQFRILDRDGKPPPAGEQGLKDTVVVNSRESVRLLLRFEDYADPDLPYMYHCHILEHEDAGMMGQFVVTR
;
A
#
# COMPACT_ATOMS: atom_id res chain seq x y z
N MET A 1 -22.45 -9.41 -1.72
CA MET A 1 -22.32 -7.95 -1.86
C MET A 1 -22.83 -7.54 -3.23
N ASN A 2 -23.37 -6.34 -3.41
CA ASN A 2 -23.81 -5.86 -4.72
C ASN A 2 -23.09 -4.56 -5.03
N VAL A 3 -22.35 -4.53 -6.14
CA VAL A 3 -21.63 -3.37 -6.66
C VAL A 3 -22.34 -2.89 -7.90
N ARG A 4 -23.10 -1.79 -7.79
CA ARG A 4 -23.79 -1.16 -8.92
C ARG A 4 -22.95 0.00 -9.45
N SER A 5 -22.66 -0.03 -10.74
CA SER A 5 -21.96 1.08 -11.39
C SER A 5 -22.95 2.15 -11.85
N GLU A 6 -22.79 3.37 -11.33
CA GLU A 6 -23.47 4.57 -11.82
C GLU A 6 -22.50 5.50 -12.59
N LEU A 7 -21.31 4.99 -12.88
CA LEU A 7 -20.32 5.71 -13.66
C LEU A 7 -20.71 5.73 -15.14
N VAL A 8 -20.09 6.64 -15.90
CA VAL A 8 -20.29 6.75 -17.34
C VAL A 8 -19.33 5.88 -18.15
N GLU A 9 -18.41 5.22 -17.50
CA GLU A 9 -17.41 4.34 -18.11
C GLU A 9 -17.34 2.99 -17.36
N ILE A 10 -16.72 1.98 -17.98
CA ILE A 10 -16.47 0.68 -17.36
C ILE A 10 -15.52 0.88 -16.17
N ALA A 11 -15.85 0.24 -15.05
CA ALA A 11 -15.02 0.18 -13.87
C ALA A 11 -14.86 -1.27 -13.39
N THR A 12 -13.96 -1.49 -12.46
CA THR A 12 -13.87 -2.71 -11.66
C THR A 12 -13.76 -2.32 -10.20
N LEU A 13 -13.87 -3.28 -9.29
CA LEU A 13 -13.70 -3.03 -7.87
C LEU A 13 -12.90 -4.15 -7.24
N HIS A 14 -11.58 -3.98 -7.19
CA HIS A 14 -10.66 -4.92 -6.57
C HIS A 14 -10.64 -4.77 -5.05
N TRP A 15 -10.67 -5.93 -4.36
CA TRP A 15 -10.59 -6.03 -2.90
C TRP A 15 -9.15 -6.26 -2.47
N HIS A 16 -8.36 -5.21 -2.45
CA HIS A 16 -6.92 -5.26 -2.24
C HIS A 16 -6.54 -5.94 -0.91
N GLY A 17 -5.78 -7.01 -1.01
CA GLY A 17 -5.26 -7.80 0.11
C GLY A 17 -6.21 -8.89 0.61
N PHE A 18 -7.36 -9.11 -0.02
CA PHE A 18 -8.28 -10.18 0.35
C PHE A 18 -7.90 -11.52 -0.27
N HIS A 19 -8.11 -12.62 0.49
CA HIS A 19 -8.16 -13.99 0.00
C HIS A 19 -9.57 -14.28 -0.48
N LEU A 20 -9.75 -14.52 -1.76
CA LEU A 20 -11.08 -14.70 -2.35
C LEU A 20 -10.98 -15.44 -3.69
N PRO A 21 -12.08 -16.07 -4.15
CA PRO A 21 -12.07 -16.71 -5.47
C PRO A 21 -11.75 -15.73 -6.59
N ALA A 22 -11.00 -16.16 -7.61
CA ALA A 22 -10.62 -15.32 -8.76
C ALA A 22 -11.82 -14.63 -9.43
N ALA A 23 -12.99 -15.30 -9.47
CA ALA A 23 -14.23 -14.72 -9.98
C ALA A 23 -14.78 -13.54 -9.15
N ALA A 24 -14.30 -13.38 -7.91
CA ALA A 24 -14.70 -12.32 -6.99
C ALA A 24 -13.58 -11.27 -6.76
N ASP A 25 -12.42 -11.42 -7.40
CA ASP A 25 -11.23 -10.59 -7.20
C ASP A 25 -11.45 -9.12 -7.57
N GLY A 26 -12.29 -8.86 -8.57
CA GLY A 26 -12.58 -7.50 -9.03
C GLY A 26 -11.45 -6.89 -9.86
N GLY A 27 -10.57 -7.72 -10.36
CA GLY A 27 -9.50 -7.34 -11.29
C GLY A 27 -10.03 -7.00 -12.70
N PRO A 28 -9.13 -6.86 -13.69
CA PRO A 28 -9.51 -6.46 -15.06
C PRO A 28 -10.49 -7.40 -15.75
N HIS A 29 -10.60 -8.67 -15.27
CA HIS A 29 -11.50 -9.68 -15.82
C HIS A 29 -12.93 -9.62 -15.26
N GLN A 30 -13.22 -8.75 -14.30
CA GLN A 30 -14.56 -8.53 -13.74
C GLN A 30 -15.04 -7.08 -14.00
N PRO A 31 -15.16 -6.65 -15.28
CA PRO A 31 -15.63 -5.32 -15.61
C PRO A 31 -17.11 -5.15 -15.25
N VAL A 32 -17.45 -3.98 -14.75
CA VAL A 32 -18.83 -3.56 -14.46
C VAL A 32 -19.17 -2.39 -15.36
N ALA A 33 -20.08 -2.61 -16.32
CA ALA A 33 -20.48 -1.57 -17.25
C ALA A 33 -21.41 -0.54 -16.59
N PRO A 34 -21.57 0.66 -17.17
CA PRO A 34 -22.51 1.67 -16.72
C PRO A 34 -23.93 1.11 -16.53
N GLY A 35 -24.50 1.28 -15.35
CA GLY A 35 -25.84 0.80 -14.99
C GLY A 35 -25.93 -0.68 -14.59
N GLU A 36 -24.85 -1.45 -14.74
CA GLU A 36 -24.80 -2.85 -14.35
C GLU A 36 -24.52 -3.04 -12.86
N THR A 37 -24.83 -4.23 -12.36
CA THR A 37 -24.57 -4.67 -10.99
C THR A 37 -23.74 -5.94 -11.02
N TRP A 38 -22.57 -5.91 -10.39
CA TRP A 38 -21.75 -7.10 -10.11
C TRP A 38 -22.00 -7.58 -8.68
N SER A 39 -22.20 -8.86 -8.49
CA SER A 39 -22.59 -9.44 -7.21
C SER A 39 -21.62 -10.52 -6.75
N PRO A 40 -20.37 -10.15 -6.36
CA PRO A 40 -19.42 -11.12 -5.86
C PRO A 40 -19.87 -11.67 -4.50
N ALA A 41 -19.58 -12.97 -4.28
CA ALA A 41 -19.83 -13.65 -3.03
C ALA A 41 -18.56 -14.40 -2.60
N PHE A 42 -18.07 -14.10 -1.41
CA PHE A 42 -16.92 -14.76 -0.82
C PHE A 42 -16.98 -14.70 0.71
N GLU A 43 -16.25 -15.59 1.35
CA GLU A 43 -16.08 -15.61 2.79
C GLU A 43 -14.87 -14.72 3.16
N VAL A 44 -15.02 -13.86 4.15
CA VAL A 44 -13.91 -13.05 4.68
C VAL A 44 -13.11 -13.92 5.65
N ARG A 45 -11.88 -14.26 5.28
CA ARG A 45 -10.97 -15.13 6.04
C ARG A 45 -9.69 -14.42 6.49
N GLN A 46 -9.58 -13.13 6.20
CA GLN A 46 -8.42 -12.33 6.56
C GLN A 46 -8.28 -12.16 8.06
N ARG A 47 -7.04 -12.02 8.51
CA ARG A 47 -6.73 -11.51 9.84
C ARG A 47 -7.17 -10.05 9.95
N ALA A 48 -7.45 -9.59 11.19
CA ALA A 48 -7.82 -8.21 11.44
C ALA A 48 -6.76 -7.24 10.92
N SER A 49 -7.16 -6.37 9.99
CA SER A 49 -6.33 -5.30 9.44
C SER A 49 -7.15 -4.19 8.80
N LEU A 50 -6.46 -3.20 8.25
CA LEU A 50 -7.01 -2.25 7.32
C LEU A 50 -6.72 -2.74 5.90
N PHE A 51 -7.76 -3.11 5.17
CA PHE A 51 -7.75 -3.37 3.75
C PHE A 51 -8.41 -2.22 3.01
N TRP A 52 -8.49 -2.31 1.70
CA TRP A 52 -9.16 -1.29 0.92
C TRP A 52 -9.67 -1.86 -0.40
N TYR A 53 -10.53 -1.12 -1.05
CA TYR A 53 -10.95 -1.40 -2.41
C TYR A 53 -10.57 -0.25 -3.32
N HIS A 54 -10.29 -0.56 -4.57
CA HIS A 54 -10.02 0.44 -5.60
C HIS A 54 -10.33 -0.09 -7.00
N SER A 55 -10.43 0.83 -7.97
CA SER A 55 -10.53 0.42 -9.36
C SER A 55 -9.27 -0.30 -9.83
N HIS A 56 -9.47 -1.36 -10.59
CA HIS A 56 -8.43 -2.12 -11.28
C HIS A 56 -8.77 -2.31 -12.76
N ALA A 57 -9.55 -1.37 -13.33
CA ALA A 57 -9.97 -1.42 -14.72
C ALA A 57 -8.77 -1.29 -15.66
N HIS A 58 -8.66 -2.22 -16.61
CA HIS A 58 -7.52 -2.28 -17.53
C HIS A 58 -7.22 -0.92 -18.20
N GLN A 59 -6.00 -0.40 -18.00
CA GLN A 59 -5.53 0.91 -18.48
C GLN A 59 -6.32 2.12 -17.94
N ARG A 60 -7.12 1.94 -16.87
CA ARG A 60 -7.98 2.98 -16.28
C ARG A 60 -7.91 3.03 -14.75
N ALA A 61 -7.11 2.18 -14.12
CA ALA A 61 -6.96 2.18 -12.66
C ALA A 61 -6.48 3.55 -12.14
N GLY A 62 -5.44 4.11 -12.74
CA GLY A 62 -4.88 5.41 -12.34
C GLY A 62 -5.91 6.54 -12.33
N PRO A 63 -6.57 6.87 -13.45
CA PRO A 63 -7.55 7.96 -13.49
C PRO A 63 -8.77 7.70 -12.59
N GLN A 64 -9.26 6.47 -12.47
CA GLN A 64 -10.44 6.17 -11.63
C GLN A 64 -10.14 6.25 -10.14
N VAL A 65 -8.98 5.75 -9.68
CA VAL A 65 -8.54 5.92 -8.29
C VAL A 65 -8.24 7.38 -7.98
N TYR A 66 -7.64 8.10 -8.93
CA TYR A 66 -7.42 9.54 -8.77
C TYR A 66 -8.73 10.32 -8.67
N ALA A 67 -9.77 9.89 -9.37
CA ALA A 67 -11.11 10.46 -9.27
C ALA A 67 -11.85 10.11 -7.97
N GLY A 68 -11.31 9.19 -7.15
CA GLY A 68 -11.85 8.83 -5.84
C GLY A 68 -12.49 7.44 -5.75
N LEU A 69 -12.37 6.58 -6.79
CA LEU A 69 -12.88 5.22 -6.72
C LEU A 69 -11.94 4.33 -5.87
N ALA A 70 -11.95 4.58 -4.57
CA ALA A 70 -11.19 3.86 -3.55
C ALA A 70 -11.85 4.05 -2.18
N GLY A 71 -11.69 3.07 -1.28
CA GLY A 71 -12.18 3.20 0.09
C GLY A 71 -11.61 2.13 1.02
N ALA A 72 -11.59 2.44 2.32
CA ALA A 72 -11.07 1.56 3.35
C ALA A 72 -12.06 0.44 3.70
N ILE A 73 -11.52 -0.75 4.04
CA ILE A 73 -12.26 -1.89 4.56
C ILE A 73 -11.66 -2.28 5.90
N TYR A 74 -12.49 -2.32 6.92
CA TYR A 74 -12.11 -2.70 8.27
C TYR A 74 -12.42 -4.17 8.50
N VAL A 75 -11.40 -4.98 8.74
CA VAL A 75 -11.59 -6.37 9.16
C VAL A 75 -11.21 -6.50 10.63
N ARG A 76 -12.07 -7.15 11.40
CA ARG A 76 -11.89 -7.45 12.83
C ARG A 76 -11.92 -8.96 13.02
N ASP A 77 -11.20 -9.45 14.02
CA ASP A 77 -11.22 -10.85 14.42
C ASP A 77 -11.13 -10.99 15.94
N ASP A 78 -11.50 -12.16 16.43
CA ASP A 78 -11.49 -12.47 17.86
C ASP A 78 -10.09 -12.41 18.48
N GLU A 79 -9.02 -12.66 17.70
CA GLU A 79 -7.64 -12.63 18.19
C GLU A 79 -7.24 -11.20 18.53
N SER A 80 -7.51 -10.26 17.63
CA SER A 80 -7.17 -8.84 17.82
C SER A 80 -8.07 -8.14 18.85
N GLU A 81 -9.33 -8.56 18.97
CA GLU A 81 -10.29 -7.97 19.94
C GLU A 81 -10.00 -8.32 21.37
N ARG A 82 -9.30 -9.45 21.62
CA ARG A 82 -8.84 -9.83 22.98
C ARG A 82 -7.63 -9.04 23.45
N LEU A 83 -6.99 -8.29 22.56
CA LEU A 83 -5.83 -7.47 22.92
C LEU A 83 -6.28 -6.14 23.51
N ASP A 84 -5.54 -5.68 24.54
CA ASP A 84 -5.74 -4.35 25.13
C ASP A 84 -5.14 -3.28 24.20
N LEU A 85 -5.81 -3.03 23.08
CA LEU A 85 -5.45 -2.02 22.08
C LEU A 85 -6.59 -1.00 21.96
N PRO A 86 -6.29 0.25 21.55
CA PRO A 86 -7.34 1.14 21.11
C PRO A 86 -8.15 0.49 19.97
N ASN A 87 -9.47 0.38 20.11
CA ASN A 87 -10.33 -0.40 19.23
C ASN A 87 -11.74 0.20 18.99
N GLU A 88 -12.02 1.36 19.56
CA GLU A 88 -13.29 2.05 19.36
C GLU A 88 -13.22 2.94 18.13
N TYR A 89 -13.87 2.48 17.04
CA TYR A 89 -13.87 3.17 15.76
C TYR A 89 -14.34 4.62 15.87
N GLY A 90 -13.55 5.55 15.33
CA GLY A 90 -13.84 6.98 15.35
C GLY A 90 -13.59 7.67 16.70
N VAL A 91 -13.17 6.94 17.74
CA VAL A 91 -12.89 7.48 19.08
C VAL A 91 -11.41 7.35 19.44
N ASP A 92 -10.85 6.14 19.37
CA ASP A 92 -9.44 5.88 19.62
C ASP A 92 -8.80 4.94 18.59
N ASP A 93 -9.57 4.47 17.60
CA ASP A 93 -9.13 3.69 16.45
C ASP A 93 -9.60 4.39 15.15
N ILE A 94 -8.68 5.09 14.50
CA ILE A 94 -8.97 6.08 13.44
C ILE A 94 -8.35 5.63 12.12
N PRO A 95 -9.14 5.34 11.06
CA PRO A 95 -8.61 5.10 9.72
C PRO A 95 -8.22 6.42 9.05
N LEU A 96 -7.07 6.42 8.38
CA LEU A 96 -6.55 7.53 7.61
C LEU A 96 -6.23 7.05 6.19
N VAL A 97 -7.11 7.35 5.24
CA VAL A 97 -6.85 7.17 3.81
C VAL A 97 -6.16 8.42 3.30
N VAL A 98 -4.88 8.33 3.03
CA VAL A 98 -4.04 9.46 2.63
C VAL A 98 -3.85 9.45 1.12
N GLN A 99 -4.23 10.54 0.46
CA GLN A 99 -4.16 10.69 -1.00
C GLN A 99 -3.70 12.10 -1.35
N ASP A 100 -2.95 12.24 -2.44
CA ASP A 100 -2.61 13.57 -2.96
C ASP A 100 -3.36 13.87 -4.26
N ARG A 101 -3.77 15.13 -4.42
CA ARG A 101 -4.52 15.60 -5.59
C ARG A 101 -3.98 16.97 -6.03
N ALA A 102 -4.08 17.23 -7.32
CA ALA A 102 -3.95 18.57 -7.88
C ALA A 102 -5.35 19.10 -8.21
N PHE A 103 -5.59 20.35 -7.91
CA PHE A 103 -6.85 21.03 -8.17
C PHE A 103 -6.67 22.13 -9.19
N SER A 104 -7.64 22.29 -10.07
CA SER A 104 -7.80 23.47 -10.90
C SER A 104 -8.45 24.61 -10.12
N SER A 105 -8.49 25.78 -10.71
CA SER A 105 -9.06 26.99 -10.05
C SER A 105 -10.58 26.89 -9.78
N ASP A 106 -11.28 25.97 -10.45
CA ASP A 106 -12.70 25.69 -10.22
C ASP A 106 -12.95 24.58 -9.19
N GLY A 107 -11.87 24.03 -8.61
CA GLY A 107 -11.95 22.96 -7.61
C GLY A 107 -12.02 21.54 -8.20
N SER A 108 -11.99 21.36 -9.50
CA SER A 108 -11.94 20.04 -10.12
C SER A 108 -10.56 19.39 -10.01
N PHE A 109 -10.50 18.06 -9.96
CA PHE A 109 -9.22 17.33 -9.97
C PHE A 109 -8.50 17.46 -11.32
N VAL A 110 -7.20 17.66 -11.26
CA VAL A 110 -6.33 17.68 -12.44
C VAL A 110 -5.53 16.39 -12.51
N TYR A 111 -5.99 15.46 -13.35
CA TYR A 111 -5.23 14.24 -13.66
C TYR A 111 -4.45 14.43 -14.96
N SER A 112 -3.13 14.35 -14.87
CA SER A 112 -2.26 14.53 -16.05
C SER A 112 -1.92 13.18 -16.67
N ALA A 113 -2.28 12.99 -17.94
CA ALA A 113 -1.86 11.84 -18.76
C ALA A 113 -0.56 12.10 -19.53
N SER A 114 0.27 13.06 -19.11
CA SER A 114 1.53 13.40 -19.76
C SER A 114 2.53 12.22 -19.69
N MET A 115 3.51 12.22 -20.60
CA MET A 115 4.62 11.25 -20.55
C MET A 115 5.36 11.32 -19.19
N HIS A 116 5.51 12.51 -18.62
CA HIS A 116 6.12 12.70 -17.30
C HIS A 116 5.30 12.00 -16.20
N SER A 117 3.98 12.22 -16.16
CA SER A 117 3.09 11.57 -15.20
C SER A 117 3.05 10.05 -15.39
N ARG A 118 3.11 9.59 -16.64
CA ARG A 118 3.21 8.15 -16.93
C ARG A 118 4.50 7.53 -16.38
N MET A 119 5.62 8.27 -16.45
CA MET A 119 6.94 7.80 -15.98
C MET A 119 7.11 7.94 -14.46
N MET A 120 6.60 9.01 -13.85
CA MET A 120 6.83 9.35 -12.44
C MET A 120 5.64 9.04 -11.55
N GLY A 121 4.50 8.69 -12.15
CA GLY A 121 3.20 8.59 -11.53
C GLY A 121 2.51 9.94 -11.33
N ALA A 122 1.18 9.94 -11.24
CA ALA A 122 0.40 11.14 -10.96
C ALA A 122 0.59 11.58 -9.51
N ARG A 123 0.88 12.88 -9.32
CA ARG A 123 1.09 13.48 -8.00
C ARG A 123 0.41 14.83 -7.93
N GLY A 124 -0.14 15.14 -6.77
CA GLY A 124 -0.73 16.42 -6.47
C GLY A 124 0.08 17.23 -5.47
N ASP A 125 -0.30 18.47 -5.25
CA ASP A 125 0.27 19.40 -4.28
C ASP A 125 -0.59 19.56 -3.02
N THR A 126 -1.79 18.99 -3.03
CA THR A 126 -2.75 19.03 -1.93
C THR A 126 -2.97 17.62 -1.38
N LEU A 127 -2.78 17.45 -0.06
CA LEU A 127 -3.04 16.19 0.62
C LEU A 127 -4.49 16.13 1.08
N LEU A 128 -5.13 15.00 0.82
CA LEU A 128 -6.45 14.67 1.36
C LEU A 128 -6.30 13.52 2.36
N VAL A 129 -7.01 13.63 3.48
CA VAL A 129 -7.15 12.56 4.45
C VAL A 129 -8.64 12.26 4.59
N ASN A 130 -9.06 11.04 4.24
CA ASN A 130 -10.48 10.66 4.16
C ASN A 130 -11.30 11.63 3.29
N GLY A 131 -10.72 12.18 2.23
CA GLY A 131 -11.35 13.13 1.33
C GLY A 131 -11.38 14.59 1.81
N THR A 132 -10.73 14.91 2.94
CA THR A 132 -10.74 16.25 3.55
C THR A 132 -9.32 16.83 3.57
N VAL A 133 -9.16 18.12 3.31
CA VAL A 133 -7.93 18.89 3.52
C VAL A 133 -7.87 19.38 4.97
N ASP A 134 -6.65 19.64 5.48
CA ASP A 134 -6.42 20.21 6.81
C ASP A 134 -7.22 19.53 7.93
N SER A 135 -7.10 18.19 7.97
CA SER A 135 -7.87 17.35 8.88
C SER A 135 -7.48 17.57 10.34
N VAL A 136 -8.50 17.74 11.19
CA VAL A 136 -8.35 17.93 12.65
C VAL A 136 -9.13 16.85 13.39
N PHE A 137 -8.57 16.31 14.46
CA PHE A 137 -9.20 15.32 15.32
C PHE A 137 -9.06 15.68 16.79
N GLU A 138 -10.16 15.71 17.52
CA GLU A 138 -10.16 15.90 18.97
C GLU A 138 -10.08 14.54 19.70
N ALA A 139 -8.96 14.29 20.36
CA ALA A 139 -8.69 13.00 21.00
C ALA A 139 -9.42 12.86 22.34
N ALA A 140 -10.37 11.93 22.42
CA ALA A 140 -11.06 11.56 23.64
C ALA A 140 -10.30 10.54 24.52
N SER A 141 -9.15 10.05 24.05
CA SER A 141 -8.27 9.11 24.73
C SER A 141 -6.83 9.63 24.76
N ASP A 142 -6.05 9.25 25.76
CA ASP A 142 -4.62 9.55 25.81
C ASP A 142 -3.76 8.58 24.96
N ARG A 143 -4.40 7.63 24.26
CA ARG A 143 -3.79 6.79 23.23
C ARG A 143 -4.70 6.64 22.03
N LEU A 144 -4.12 6.83 20.85
CA LEU A 144 -4.81 6.64 19.58
C LEU A 144 -4.11 5.58 18.75
N ARG A 145 -4.90 4.72 18.13
CA ARG A 145 -4.50 3.85 17.03
C ARG A 145 -4.87 4.52 15.72
N LEU A 146 -3.87 4.84 14.93
CA LEU A 146 -4.05 5.39 13.60
C LEU A 146 -3.78 4.28 12.57
N ARG A 147 -4.76 4.00 11.73
CA ARG A 147 -4.64 3.01 10.65
C ARG A 147 -4.44 3.77 9.36
N VAL A 148 -3.20 3.81 8.90
CA VAL A 148 -2.78 4.61 7.76
C VAL A 148 -2.73 3.75 6.51
N LEU A 149 -3.46 4.18 5.48
CA LEU A 149 -3.38 3.70 4.11
C LEU A 149 -2.74 4.77 3.24
N ASN A 150 -1.70 4.45 2.52
CA ASN A 150 -1.25 5.26 1.39
C ASN A 150 -2.10 4.91 0.15
N GLY A 151 -3.16 5.66 -0.08
CA GLY A 151 -4.07 5.53 -1.21
C GLY A 151 -3.74 6.46 -2.39
N SER A 152 -2.53 7.06 -2.42
CA SER A 152 -2.05 7.87 -3.55
C SER A 152 -1.68 7.01 -4.74
N ASN A 153 -1.78 7.57 -5.95
CA ASN A 153 -1.43 6.85 -7.17
C ASN A 153 0.05 6.45 -7.24
N ALA A 154 0.96 7.34 -6.76
CA ALA A 154 2.39 7.14 -6.99
C ALA A 154 3.31 7.69 -5.91
N ARG A 155 2.78 8.46 -4.95
CA ARG A 155 3.63 9.14 -3.96
C ARG A 155 3.94 8.22 -2.79
N PHE A 156 5.21 8.13 -2.45
CA PHE A 156 5.71 7.48 -1.24
C PHE A 156 5.71 8.49 -0.10
N TYR A 157 5.28 8.09 1.08
CA TYR A 157 5.26 8.95 2.27
C TYR A 157 6.05 8.35 3.41
N SER A 158 6.89 9.17 4.04
CA SER A 158 7.42 8.90 5.37
C SER A 158 6.59 9.65 6.40
N PHE A 159 5.78 8.90 7.15
CA PHE A 159 4.93 9.46 8.22
C PHE A 159 5.71 9.61 9.50
N SER A 160 5.59 10.76 10.16
CA SER A 160 6.21 11.08 11.44
C SER A 160 5.45 12.20 12.14
N PHE A 161 5.66 12.39 13.44
CA PHE A 161 5.09 13.54 14.15
C PHE A 161 6.01 14.75 14.07
N SER A 162 5.43 15.96 13.96
CA SER A 162 6.17 17.23 13.83
C SER A 162 7.05 17.54 15.04
N ASP A 163 6.63 17.11 16.24
CA ASP A 163 7.38 17.27 17.49
C ASP A 163 8.37 16.11 17.77
N ALA A 164 8.58 15.24 16.79
CA ALA A 164 9.47 14.07 16.84
C ALA A 164 9.12 13.06 17.96
N ARG A 165 7.86 13.08 18.48
CA ARG A 165 7.40 12.04 19.39
C ARG A 165 7.45 10.67 18.70
N SER A 166 7.70 9.65 19.48
CA SER A 166 7.68 8.28 19.00
C SER A 166 6.26 7.69 19.06
N PHE A 167 6.06 6.64 18.30
CA PHE A 167 4.88 5.81 18.32
C PHE A 167 5.27 4.33 18.28
N HIS A 168 4.30 3.45 18.44
CA HIS A 168 4.49 2.02 18.24
C HIS A 168 3.84 1.60 16.93
N LEU A 169 4.64 1.05 16.01
CA LEU A 169 4.12 0.34 14.85
C LEU A 169 3.63 -1.03 15.32
N ILE A 170 2.36 -1.34 15.08
CA ILE A 170 1.70 -2.56 15.58
C ILE A 170 1.19 -3.47 14.47
N ALA A 171 1.07 -3.00 13.23
CA ALA A 171 0.60 -3.80 12.11
C ALA A 171 1.20 -3.33 10.78
N SER A 172 1.26 -4.25 9.84
CA SER A 172 1.52 -4.05 8.41
C SER A 172 0.26 -4.37 7.60
N ASP A 173 0.40 -4.56 6.28
CA ASP A 173 -0.70 -4.79 5.34
C ASP A 173 -1.63 -5.93 5.76
N GLY A 174 -1.06 -7.08 6.08
CA GLY A 174 -1.80 -8.32 6.36
C GLY A 174 -2.15 -8.54 7.83
N GLY A 175 -2.00 -7.54 8.71
CA GLY A 175 -2.41 -7.63 10.11
C GLY A 175 -1.34 -7.25 11.12
N LEU A 176 -1.59 -7.64 12.38
CA LEU A 176 -0.72 -7.31 13.51
C LEU A 176 0.68 -7.92 13.36
N LEU A 177 1.69 -7.18 13.82
CA LEU A 177 3.04 -7.68 14.05
C LEU A 177 3.06 -8.61 15.27
N GLU A 178 4.12 -9.40 15.43
CA GLU A 178 4.26 -10.25 16.63
C GLU A 178 4.40 -9.42 17.92
N ARG A 179 4.98 -8.24 17.83
CA ARG A 179 5.15 -7.30 18.94
C ARG A 179 5.15 -5.86 18.48
N PRO A 180 4.78 -4.89 19.32
CA PRO A 180 4.90 -3.48 18.99
C PRO A 180 6.36 -3.08 18.76
N LEU A 181 6.60 -2.30 17.72
CA LEU A 181 7.92 -1.74 17.40
C LEU A 181 7.94 -0.24 17.68
N HIS A 182 8.86 0.18 18.53
CA HIS A 182 9.07 1.60 18.80
C HIS A 182 9.72 2.26 17.59
N SER A 183 9.08 3.31 17.06
CA SER A 183 9.55 4.05 15.90
C SER A 183 9.26 5.54 16.01
N LYS A 184 9.92 6.34 15.17
CA LYS A 184 9.65 7.77 14.96
C LYS A 184 9.12 8.06 13.56
N SER A 185 9.20 7.09 12.66
CA SER A 185 8.69 7.22 11.30
C SER A 185 8.29 5.86 10.73
N VAL A 186 7.39 5.86 9.76
CA VAL A 186 7.04 4.71 8.92
C VAL A 186 6.94 5.16 7.48
N LEU A 187 7.60 4.41 6.58
CA LEU A 187 7.52 4.62 5.14
C LEU A 187 6.40 3.76 4.57
N LEU A 188 5.52 4.35 3.79
CA LEU A 188 4.49 3.63 3.04
C LEU A 188 4.53 4.05 1.56
N ALA A 189 4.65 3.07 0.69
CA ALA A 189 4.43 3.22 -0.74
C ALA A 189 2.93 3.14 -1.08
N PRO A 190 2.51 3.52 -2.30
CA PRO A 190 1.15 3.31 -2.77
C PRO A 190 0.67 1.88 -2.53
N GLY A 191 -0.53 1.73 -1.96
CA GLY A 191 -1.14 0.45 -1.60
C GLY A 191 -0.74 -0.11 -0.25
N GLU A 192 0.38 0.32 0.35
CA GLU A 192 0.79 -0.16 1.66
C GLU A 192 -0.02 0.45 2.81
N ARG A 193 -0.16 -0.33 3.89
CA ARG A 193 -0.85 0.07 5.12
C ARG A 193 0.03 -0.17 6.33
N ALA A 194 -0.19 0.64 7.34
CA ALA A 194 0.41 0.46 8.66
C ALA A 194 -0.57 0.87 9.75
N GLN A 195 -0.41 0.30 10.94
CA GLN A 195 -1.13 0.76 12.12
C GLN A 195 -0.14 1.19 13.17
N ILE A 196 -0.33 2.40 13.67
CA ILE A 196 0.53 2.99 14.69
C ILE A 196 -0.29 3.34 15.94
N VAL A 197 0.30 3.19 17.11
CA VAL A 197 -0.28 3.68 18.37
C VAL A 197 0.59 4.79 18.93
N VAL A 198 0.00 5.98 19.07
CA VAL A 198 0.64 7.17 19.63
C VAL A 198 0.14 7.44 21.04
N ASP A 199 1.04 7.84 21.93
CA ASP A 199 0.75 8.26 23.30
C ASP A 199 0.61 9.78 23.37
N LEU A 200 -0.54 10.26 23.86
CA LEU A 200 -0.91 11.66 24.03
C LEU A 200 -1.09 12.02 25.51
N SER A 201 -0.63 11.16 26.44
CA SER A 201 -0.80 11.37 27.89
C SER A 201 -0.14 12.64 28.42
N ASP A 202 0.80 13.20 27.65
CA ASP A 202 1.43 14.50 27.95
C ASP A 202 0.49 15.70 27.82
N GLY A 203 -0.70 15.50 27.23
CA GLY A 203 -1.72 16.54 27.06
C GLY A 203 -1.40 17.60 26.01
N ARG A 204 -0.35 17.40 25.22
CA ARG A 204 0.02 18.33 24.14
C ARG A 204 -0.63 17.94 22.82
N ALA A 205 -1.00 18.93 22.02
CA ALA A 205 -1.36 18.72 20.64
C ALA A 205 -0.23 18.02 19.87
N ALA A 206 -0.59 17.24 18.85
CA ALA A 206 0.33 16.53 17.99
C ALA A 206 -0.10 16.69 16.55
N GLU A 207 0.85 16.81 15.64
CA GLU A 207 0.61 16.85 14.22
C GLU A 207 1.29 15.66 13.55
N LEU A 208 0.53 14.78 12.93
CA LEU A 208 1.06 13.76 12.04
C LEU A 208 1.37 14.41 10.69
N ARG A 209 2.56 14.18 10.18
CA ARG A 209 3.03 14.70 8.90
C ARG A 209 3.43 13.59 7.94
N ALA A 210 3.31 13.85 6.65
CA ALA A 210 3.77 13.00 5.57
C ALA A 210 4.82 13.73 4.74
N ARG A 211 6.07 13.29 4.83
CA ARG A 211 7.13 13.78 3.95
C ARG A 211 7.18 12.92 2.71
N SER A 212 7.13 13.55 1.54
CA SER A 212 7.33 12.84 0.28
C SER A 212 8.73 12.21 0.27
N ALA A 213 8.80 10.90 0.19
CA ALA A 213 10.04 10.16 0.01
C ALA A 213 10.34 10.02 -1.49
N GLY A 214 11.60 10.19 -1.86
CA GLY A 214 12.02 10.00 -3.26
C GLY A 214 11.92 8.52 -3.65
N ASN A 215 11.28 8.24 -4.76
CA ASN A 215 11.27 6.92 -5.39
C ASN A 215 12.44 6.72 -6.38
N MET A 216 13.28 7.72 -6.58
CA MET A 216 14.54 7.62 -7.31
C MET A 216 15.63 7.12 -6.38
N GLY A 217 16.35 6.07 -6.78
CA GLY A 217 17.25 5.26 -5.99
C GLY A 217 18.01 5.99 -4.89
N MET A 218 17.73 5.65 -3.65
CA MET A 218 18.61 5.96 -2.54
C MET A 218 19.88 5.06 -2.61
N GLY A 219 20.67 5.24 -3.64
CA GLY A 219 22.07 4.88 -3.61
C GLY A 219 22.77 5.84 -2.65
N GLY A 220 22.64 5.60 -1.34
CA GLY A 220 23.34 6.33 -0.30
C GLY A 220 24.84 6.12 -0.39
N GLY A 221 25.47 6.75 -1.36
CA GLY A 221 26.90 6.97 -1.42
C GLY A 221 27.26 8.07 -0.42
N MET A 222 27.84 7.66 0.68
CA MET A 222 28.54 8.49 1.63
C MET A 222 29.74 9.15 0.91
N MET A 223 29.57 10.37 0.36
CA MET A 223 30.67 11.28 0.03
C MET A 223 30.16 12.70 -0.16
N GLY A 224 30.72 13.62 0.63
CA GLY A 224 30.65 15.05 0.36
C GLY A 224 30.05 15.92 1.45
N ARG A 225 30.69 15.95 2.62
CA ARG A 225 30.64 17.13 3.49
C ARG A 225 31.45 18.23 2.80
N GLY A 226 30.78 19.18 2.16
CA GLY A 226 31.35 20.37 1.58
C GLY A 226 30.44 21.57 1.80
N MET A 227 30.95 22.52 2.55
CA MET A 227 30.41 23.86 2.87
C MET A 227 29.85 24.58 1.64
N MET A 228 28.78 25.30 1.86
CA MET A 228 28.41 26.67 1.47
C MET A 228 27.04 26.79 0.78
N GLY A 229 26.32 27.82 1.26
CA GLY A 229 25.36 28.57 0.43
C GLY A 229 23.89 28.23 0.61
N ARG A 230 23.27 28.97 1.55
CA ARG A 230 21.84 29.26 1.50
C ARG A 230 21.52 29.98 0.18
N GLU A 231 20.72 29.37 -0.66
CA GLU A 231 19.82 30.15 -1.51
C GLU A 231 18.64 29.24 -1.94
N ARG A 232 17.44 29.82 -1.79
CA ARG A 232 16.17 29.29 -2.28
C ARG A 232 16.23 29.23 -3.81
N LEU A 233 15.96 28.06 -4.37
CA LEU A 233 15.42 27.96 -5.72
C LEU A 233 14.25 26.98 -5.67
N ASP A 234 13.06 27.54 -5.64
CA ASP A 234 11.81 26.90 -6.02
C ASP A 234 11.94 26.40 -7.48
N GLY A 235 11.61 25.13 -7.71
CA GLY A 235 11.50 24.60 -9.08
C GLY A 235 12.60 23.64 -9.52
N GLY A 236 13.00 22.65 -8.72
CA GLY A 236 13.96 21.62 -9.12
C GLY A 236 13.62 20.24 -8.59
N MET A 237 13.67 19.24 -9.47
CA MET A 237 13.49 17.82 -9.21
C MET A 237 14.18 17.35 -7.91
N GLY A 238 13.40 17.08 -6.84
CA GLY A 238 13.91 16.43 -5.64
C GLY A 238 13.60 17.10 -4.29
N GLY A 239 12.90 18.21 -4.23
CA GLY A 239 12.41 18.81 -2.98
C GLY A 239 11.25 17.96 -2.43
N GLY A 240 11.46 17.25 -1.30
CA GLY A 240 10.40 16.46 -0.66
C GLY A 240 9.31 17.39 -0.14
N SER A 241 8.12 17.37 -0.74
CA SER A 241 6.94 18.03 -0.18
C SER A 241 6.67 17.46 1.21
N ASP A 242 6.34 18.32 2.15
CA ASP A 242 6.02 17.96 3.53
C ASP A 242 4.60 18.45 3.83
N PHE A 243 3.70 17.50 4.09
CA PHE A 243 2.26 17.74 4.23
C PHE A 243 1.82 17.52 5.67
N GLY A 244 0.91 18.38 6.19
CA GLY A 244 0.09 18.05 7.35
C GLY A 244 -0.87 16.91 6.99
N VAL A 245 -0.97 15.89 7.85
CA VAL A 245 -1.89 14.76 7.66
C VAL A 245 -3.05 14.89 8.62
N LEU A 246 -2.77 15.08 9.90
CA LEU A 246 -3.77 15.15 10.94
C LEU A 246 -3.28 15.99 12.11
N ASP A 247 -4.00 17.06 12.42
CA ASP A 247 -3.86 17.79 13.67
C ASP A 247 -4.65 17.09 14.77
N ILE A 248 -3.97 16.62 15.80
CA ILE A 248 -4.58 15.94 16.94
C ILE A 248 -4.60 16.88 18.13
N LEU A 249 -5.79 17.31 18.50
CA LEU A 249 -6.01 18.20 19.65
C LEU A 249 -6.39 17.36 20.87
N PRO A 250 -5.87 17.65 22.07
CA PRO A 250 -6.29 16.97 23.28
C PRO A 250 -7.71 17.39 23.66
N GLY A 251 -8.62 16.44 23.77
CA GLY A 251 -9.97 16.69 24.29
C GLY A 251 -9.96 17.15 25.76
N ILE A 252 -11.02 17.84 26.18
CA ILE A 252 -11.15 18.38 27.54
C ILE A 252 -11.20 17.27 28.58
N SER A 253 -11.89 16.16 28.26
CA SER A 253 -11.97 14.98 29.13
C SER A 253 -11.42 13.78 28.32
N ARG A 254 -10.27 13.27 28.74
CA ARG A 254 -9.65 12.12 28.10
C ARG A 254 -9.70 10.91 29.02
N ARG A 255 -10.08 9.76 28.48
CA ARG A 255 -9.96 8.49 29.17
C ARG A 255 -8.51 8.01 29.10
N ARG A 256 -8.10 7.25 30.11
CA ARG A 256 -6.82 6.57 30.06
C ARG A 256 -6.87 5.49 28.98
N GLY A 257 -5.95 5.56 28.01
CA GLY A 257 -5.87 4.58 26.95
C GLY A 257 -5.31 3.23 27.42
N ALA A 258 -5.62 2.21 26.63
CA ALA A 258 -5.15 0.85 26.83
C ALA A 258 -3.61 0.77 26.90
N SER A 259 -3.08 -0.15 27.68
CA SER A 259 -1.63 -0.42 27.72
C SER A 259 -1.27 -1.34 26.54
N LEU A 260 -0.18 -1.07 25.83
CA LEU A 260 0.23 -1.93 24.75
C LEU A 260 0.76 -3.28 25.26
N PRO A 261 0.18 -4.40 24.79
CA PRO A 261 0.72 -5.72 25.08
C PRO A 261 2.16 -5.88 24.58
N ARG A 262 2.98 -6.65 25.29
CA ARG A 262 4.35 -6.96 24.84
C ARG A 262 4.39 -7.88 23.62
N GLN A 263 3.38 -8.74 23.48
CA GLN A 263 3.16 -9.65 22.36
C GLN A 263 1.75 -9.40 21.82
N LEU A 264 1.63 -9.32 20.50
CA LEU A 264 0.36 -9.09 19.83
C LEU A 264 -0.20 -10.40 19.28
N VAL A 265 0.50 -11.01 18.34
CA VAL A 265 0.09 -12.27 17.70
C VAL A 265 1.29 -13.19 17.54
N SER A 266 1.04 -14.42 17.10
CA SER A 266 2.05 -15.34 16.59
C SER A 266 1.92 -15.46 15.08
N LEU A 267 3.03 -15.31 14.37
CA LEU A 267 3.08 -15.43 12.92
C LEU A 267 3.84 -16.70 12.52
N PRO A 268 3.47 -17.35 11.40
CA PRO A 268 4.25 -18.43 10.84
C PRO A 268 5.69 -18.01 10.61
N ALA A 269 6.64 -18.90 10.86
CA ALA A 269 8.05 -18.62 10.59
C ALA A 269 8.27 -18.35 9.10
N ALA A 270 9.12 -17.38 8.80
CA ALA A 270 9.59 -17.13 7.43
C ALA A 270 10.77 -18.07 7.14
N ASP A 271 10.45 -19.33 6.85
CA ASP A 271 11.45 -20.39 6.60
C ASP A 271 11.53 -20.73 5.11
N ALA A 272 12.63 -20.36 4.46
CA ALA A 272 12.84 -20.63 3.04
C ALA A 272 12.93 -22.12 2.71
N SER A 273 13.21 -22.99 3.70
CA SER A 273 13.36 -24.43 3.47
C SER A 273 12.07 -25.16 3.15
N VAL A 274 10.91 -24.56 3.45
CA VAL A 274 9.61 -25.16 3.11
C VAL A 274 9.23 -24.94 1.65
N ALA A 275 9.90 -24.05 0.94
CA ALA A 275 9.56 -23.73 -0.45
C ALA A 275 10.01 -24.85 -1.39
N VAL A 276 9.07 -25.29 -2.23
CA VAL A 276 9.31 -26.34 -3.24
C VAL A 276 9.71 -25.75 -4.59
N ARG A 277 9.54 -24.45 -4.78
CA ARG A 277 9.83 -23.72 -6.03
C ARG A 277 10.26 -22.29 -5.77
N GLN A 278 11.09 -21.77 -6.66
CA GLN A 278 11.42 -20.35 -6.73
C GLN A 278 11.06 -19.81 -8.12
N ARG A 279 10.37 -18.65 -8.16
CA ARG A 279 10.10 -17.87 -9.38
C ARG A 279 10.86 -16.58 -9.34
N ARG A 280 11.12 -16.03 -10.52
CA ARG A 280 11.85 -14.77 -10.68
C ARG A 280 11.00 -13.80 -11.50
N PHE A 281 10.83 -12.58 -10.95
CA PHE A 281 10.11 -11.47 -11.57
C PHE A 281 11.05 -10.27 -11.68
N VAL A 282 11.31 -9.80 -12.90
CA VAL A 282 12.18 -8.66 -13.15
C VAL A 282 11.33 -7.47 -13.59
N LEU A 283 11.29 -6.45 -12.75
CA LEU A 283 10.64 -5.18 -13.04
C LEU A 283 11.57 -4.31 -13.88
N ASP A 284 11.13 -3.83 -15.03
CA ASP A 284 11.93 -2.98 -15.89
C ASP A 284 11.10 -1.87 -16.52
N MET A 285 11.74 -0.71 -16.62
CA MET A 285 11.27 0.45 -17.37
C MET A 285 12.26 0.69 -18.50
N GLY A 286 11.94 0.18 -19.69
CA GLY A 286 12.84 0.29 -20.82
C GLY A 286 13.20 1.74 -21.14
N MET A 287 14.48 2.02 -21.32
CA MET A 287 14.97 3.34 -21.73
C MET A 287 14.88 3.47 -23.25
N GLY A 288 14.10 4.44 -23.76
CA GLY A 288 14.02 4.78 -25.18
C GLY A 288 12.59 4.75 -25.76
N MET A 289 12.46 5.12 -27.06
CA MET A 289 11.16 5.24 -27.76
C MET A 289 10.37 3.91 -27.88
N MET A 290 10.96 2.76 -27.56
CA MET A 290 10.32 1.45 -27.51
C MET A 290 10.35 0.83 -26.11
N GLY A 291 10.82 1.54 -25.09
CA GLY A 291 10.86 1.06 -23.72
C GLY A 291 9.47 1.03 -23.11
N GLY A 292 9.03 -0.15 -22.63
CA GLY A 292 7.74 -0.35 -21.98
C GLY A 292 7.92 -0.60 -20.48
N PHE A 293 6.83 -0.50 -19.76
CA PHE A 293 6.72 -0.95 -18.38
C PHE A 293 6.49 -2.46 -18.42
N THR A 294 7.44 -3.23 -17.92
CA THR A 294 7.43 -4.69 -18.10
C THR A 294 7.74 -5.46 -16.81
N ILE A 295 7.21 -6.67 -16.75
CA ILE A 295 7.66 -7.71 -15.81
C ILE A 295 8.16 -8.89 -16.65
N ASN A 296 9.40 -9.32 -16.41
CA ASN A 296 10.09 -10.34 -17.22
C ASN A 296 10.10 -10.01 -18.72
N GLY A 297 10.27 -8.72 -19.06
CA GLY A 297 10.30 -8.23 -20.45
C GLY A 297 8.96 -8.24 -21.17
N LYS A 298 7.85 -8.49 -20.46
CA LYS A 298 6.50 -8.53 -20.99
C LYS A 298 5.64 -7.43 -20.37
N SER A 299 4.88 -6.71 -21.19
CA SER A 299 3.78 -5.88 -20.73
C SER A 299 2.50 -6.69 -20.62
N MET A 300 1.53 -6.20 -19.86
CA MET A 300 0.24 -6.86 -19.65
C MET A 300 -0.42 -7.23 -20.99
N ASP A 301 -0.93 -8.45 -21.01
CA ASP A 301 -1.73 -9.02 -22.08
C ASP A 301 -2.88 -9.82 -21.45
N MET A 302 -4.10 -9.35 -21.60
CA MET A 302 -5.31 -9.93 -21.01
C MET A 302 -5.58 -11.39 -21.40
N GLN A 303 -5.00 -11.88 -22.47
CA GLN A 303 -5.20 -13.25 -22.98
C GLN A 303 -4.08 -14.21 -22.59
N ARG A 304 -2.98 -13.70 -21.99
CA ARG A 304 -1.81 -14.50 -21.67
C ARG A 304 -1.75 -14.85 -20.19
N ILE A 305 -1.77 -16.11 -19.84
CA ILE A 305 -1.41 -16.55 -18.48
C ILE A 305 0.11 -16.62 -18.38
N ASP A 306 0.71 -15.75 -17.55
CA ASP A 306 2.15 -15.68 -17.38
C ASP A 306 2.68 -16.80 -16.47
N GLU A 307 1.96 -17.11 -15.38
CA GLU A 307 2.35 -18.12 -14.40
C GLU A 307 1.17 -19.06 -14.06
N ARG A 308 1.52 -20.32 -13.77
CA ARG A 308 0.62 -21.32 -13.19
C ARG A 308 1.18 -21.74 -11.85
N VAL A 309 0.44 -21.51 -10.78
CA VAL A 309 0.89 -21.70 -9.41
C VAL A 309 0.10 -22.83 -8.77
N PRO A 310 0.75 -23.89 -8.27
CA PRO A 310 0.06 -24.94 -7.54
C PRO A 310 -0.52 -24.43 -6.22
N MET A 311 -1.75 -24.80 -5.93
CA MET A 311 -2.40 -24.51 -4.66
C MET A 311 -1.73 -25.30 -3.52
N ASN A 312 -1.62 -24.68 -2.35
CA ASN A 312 -1.06 -25.28 -1.13
C ASN A 312 0.44 -25.59 -1.16
N GLU A 313 1.17 -25.19 -2.19
CA GLU A 313 2.63 -25.29 -2.23
C GLU A 313 3.28 -23.97 -1.79
N TRP A 314 4.30 -24.07 -0.93
CA TRP A 314 5.12 -22.91 -0.59
C TRP A 314 6.07 -22.58 -1.74
N GLU A 315 6.06 -21.34 -2.18
CA GLU A 315 6.97 -20.84 -3.20
C GLU A 315 7.77 -19.63 -2.69
N ILE A 316 8.96 -19.45 -3.25
CA ILE A 316 9.70 -18.20 -3.14
C ILE A 316 9.50 -17.42 -4.44
N TRP A 317 8.97 -16.20 -4.31
CA TRP A 317 8.95 -15.25 -5.41
C TRP A 317 10.08 -14.24 -5.21
N GLN A 318 11.04 -14.24 -6.13
CA GLN A 318 12.15 -13.29 -6.13
C GLN A 318 11.81 -12.15 -7.08
N ILE A 319 11.66 -10.96 -6.52
CA ILE A 319 11.34 -9.75 -7.26
C ILE A 319 12.62 -8.94 -7.40
N GLU A 320 13.04 -8.69 -8.63
CA GLU A 320 14.22 -7.90 -8.95
C GLU A 320 13.81 -6.62 -9.65
N ASN A 321 14.38 -5.52 -9.26
CA ASN A 321 14.14 -4.24 -9.89
C ASN A 321 15.34 -3.83 -10.75
N ALA A 322 15.20 -3.97 -12.07
CA ALA A 322 16.22 -3.57 -13.03
C ALA A 322 16.16 -2.07 -13.39
N SER A 323 15.18 -1.34 -12.89
CA SER A 323 14.96 0.08 -13.18
C SER A 323 15.70 1.02 -12.21
N MET A 324 15.62 2.32 -12.46
CA MET A 324 16.21 3.39 -11.63
C MET A 324 15.25 3.92 -10.57
N MET A 325 14.00 3.46 -10.55
CA MET A 325 12.97 3.87 -9.59
C MET A 325 12.62 2.71 -8.65
N ALA A 326 12.15 3.04 -7.45
CA ALA A 326 11.51 2.06 -6.59
C ALA A 326 10.10 1.74 -7.09
N HIS A 327 9.71 0.47 -7.01
CA HIS A 327 8.38 0.00 -7.38
C HIS A 327 7.74 -0.73 -6.20
N PRO A 328 6.54 -0.34 -5.75
CA PRO A 328 5.74 -1.19 -4.88
C PRO A 328 5.18 -2.35 -5.73
N PHE A 329 5.48 -3.58 -5.35
CA PHE A 329 5.01 -4.78 -6.04
C PHE A 329 3.91 -5.43 -5.22
N HIS A 330 2.73 -5.56 -5.80
CA HIS A 330 1.55 -6.17 -5.20
C HIS A 330 1.24 -7.52 -5.84
N ILE A 331 0.74 -8.45 -5.02
CA ILE A 331 0.28 -9.78 -5.45
C ILE A 331 -1.13 -9.99 -4.90
N HIS A 332 -2.08 -10.30 -5.78
CA HIS A 332 -3.46 -10.62 -5.42
C HIS A 332 -3.57 -11.95 -4.66
N ASP A 333 -4.63 -12.11 -3.89
CA ASP A 333 -5.04 -13.35 -3.20
C ASP A 333 -4.05 -13.88 -2.16
N VAL A 334 -2.98 -13.18 -1.79
CA VAL A 334 -1.99 -13.71 -0.85
C VAL A 334 -1.40 -12.65 0.07
N GLN A 335 -1.11 -13.04 1.33
CA GLN A 335 -0.15 -12.33 2.17
C GLN A 335 1.13 -13.15 2.27
N PHE A 336 2.24 -12.48 1.98
CA PHE A 336 3.59 -13.07 1.99
C PHE A 336 4.41 -12.59 3.19
N ARG A 337 5.50 -13.31 3.45
CA ARG A 337 6.60 -12.89 4.34
C ARG A 337 7.81 -12.51 3.49
N ILE A 338 8.44 -11.38 3.82
CA ILE A 338 9.74 -11.03 3.23
C ILE A 338 10.81 -11.91 3.89
N LEU A 339 11.51 -12.71 3.09
CA LEU A 339 12.63 -13.53 3.56
C LEU A 339 13.89 -12.69 3.71
N ASP A 340 14.21 -11.93 2.67
CA ASP A 340 15.34 -11.03 2.66
C ASP A 340 15.26 -9.97 1.56
N ARG A 341 16.14 -8.97 1.68
CA ARG A 341 16.45 -7.91 0.74
C ARG A 341 17.94 -7.98 0.41
N ASP A 342 18.33 -8.30 -0.82
CA ASP A 342 19.72 -8.54 -1.23
C ASP A 342 20.47 -9.51 -0.29
N GLY A 343 19.78 -10.59 0.14
CA GLY A 343 20.33 -11.59 1.06
C GLY A 343 20.43 -11.14 2.53
N LYS A 344 19.89 -9.97 2.89
CA LYS A 344 19.87 -9.45 4.27
C LYS A 344 18.47 -9.57 4.86
N PRO A 345 18.32 -9.87 6.17
CA PRO A 345 17.03 -9.87 6.82
C PRO A 345 16.26 -8.56 6.61
N PRO A 346 14.91 -8.60 6.44
CA PRO A 346 14.12 -7.40 6.30
C PRO A 346 14.12 -6.57 7.60
N PRO A 347 13.93 -5.25 7.52
CA PRO A 347 13.73 -4.41 8.71
C PRO A 347 12.60 -4.94 9.59
N ALA A 348 12.68 -4.72 10.90
CA ALA A 348 11.71 -5.24 11.85
C ALA A 348 10.25 -4.85 11.53
N GLY A 349 10.01 -3.66 10.99
CA GLY A 349 8.68 -3.19 10.56
C GLY A 349 8.10 -3.93 9.35
N GLU A 350 8.94 -4.65 8.59
CA GLU A 350 8.55 -5.42 7.41
C GLU A 350 8.48 -6.94 7.69
N GLN A 351 8.67 -7.36 8.94
CA GLN A 351 8.60 -8.76 9.34
C GLN A 351 7.15 -9.25 9.59
N GLY A 352 6.15 -8.42 9.33
CA GLY A 352 4.73 -8.80 9.33
C GLY A 352 4.31 -9.53 8.06
N LEU A 353 3.00 -9.79 7.97
CA LEU A 353 2.36 -10.24 6.73
C LEU A 353 2.11 -9.03 5.83
N LYS A 354 2.47 -9.15 4.55
CA LYS A 354 2.32 -8.08 3.56
C LYS A 354 1.71 -8.62 2.27
N ASP A 355 1.06 -7.75 1.52
CA ASP A 355 0.60 -8.02 0.16
C ASP A 355 1.25 -7.09 -0.88
N THR A 356 1.90 -6.05 -0.39
CA THR A 356 2.63 -5.06 -1.20
C THR A 356 4.03 -4.87 -0.64
N VAL A 357 5.06 -4.87 -1.48
CA VAL A 357 6.46 -4.69 -1.06
C VAL A 357 7.18 -3.70 -1.96
N VAL A 358 7.84 -2.73 -1.37
CA VAL A 358 8.74 -1.83 -2.12
C VAL A 358 9.98 -2.60 -2.56
N VAL A 359 10.28 -2.57 -3.84
CA VAL A 359 11.56 -3.04 -4.39
C VAL A 359 12.34 -1.82 -4.88
N ASN A 360 13.39 -1.46 -4.17
CA ASN A 360 14.18 -0.27 -4.50
C ASN A 360 14.93 -0.45 -5.83
N SER A 361 15.43 0.66 -6.40
CA SER A 361 16.27 0.59 -7.60
C SER A 361 17.43 -0.40 -7.42
N ARG A 362 17.56 -1.36 -8.34
CA ARG A 362 18.62 -2.38 -8.37
C ARG A 362 18.61 -3.36 -7.19
N GLU A 363 17.53 -3.44 -6.45
CA GLU A 363 17.32 -4.35 -5.33
C GLU A 363 16.68 -5.66 -5.79
N SER A 364 16.95 -6.73 -5.04
CA SER A 364 16.27 -8.02 -5.12
C SER A 364 15.63 -8.34 -3.77
N VAL A 365 14.34 -8.68 -3.77
CA VAL A 365 13.58 -9.07 -2.58
C VAL A 365 13.01 -10.47 -2.77
N ARG A 366 13.20 -11.37 -1.78
CA ARG A 366 12.60 -12.70 -1.80
C ARG A 366 11.41 -12.76 -0.87
N LEU A 367 10.30 -13.23 -1.41
CA LEU A 367 9.01 -13.36 -0.73
C LEU A 367 8.69 -14.84 -0.55
N LEU A 368 8.25 -15.24 0.64
CA LEU A 368 7.72 -16.57 0.92
C LEU A 368 6.20 -16.48 0.94
N LEU A 369 5.54 -17.27 0.11
CA LEU A 369 4.09 -17.24 -0.04
C LEU A 369 3.52 -18.62 -0.39
N ARG A 370 2.20 -18.75 -0.17
CA ARG A 370 1.43 -19.93 -0.54
C ARG A 370 0.00 -19.50 -0.83
N PHE A 371 -0.53 -19.91 -1.98
CA PHE A 371 -1.93 -19.72 -2.32
C PHE A 371 -2.74 -20.88 -1.72
N GLU A 372 -3.74 -20.52 -0.93
CA GLU A 372 -4.61 -21.47 -0.24
C GLU A 372 -6.05 -21.29 -0.73
N ASP A 373 -6.93 -22.20 -0.37
CA ASP A 373 -8.39 -22.08 -0.48
C ASP A 373 -8.98 -22.09 -1.89
N TYR A 374 -8.44 -21.34 -2.86
CA TYR A 374 -9.09 -21.14 -4.15
C TYR A 374 -8.19 -21.52 -5.32
N ALA A 375 -8.66 -22.41 -6.17
CA ALA A 375 -8.00 -22.76 -7.42
C ALA A 375 -8.98 -22.54 -8.58
N ASP A 376 -8.52 -21.81 -9.59
CA ASP A 376 -9.23 -21.62 -10.84
C ASP A 376 -8.20 -21.63 -11.98
N PRO A 377 -8.22 -22.63 -12.90
CA PRO A 377 -7.26 -22.71 -13.99
C PRO A 377 -7.53 -21.75 -15.14
N ASP A 378 -8.70 -21.09 -15.16
CA ASP A 378 -9.21 -20.29 -16.27
C ASP A 378 -9.27 -18.79 -15.91
N LEU A 379 -9.61 -18.44 -14.66
CA LEU A 379 -9.69 -17.06 -14.21
C LEU A 379 -8.41 -16.66 -13.45
N PRO A 380 -7.67 -15.66 -13.95
CA PRO A 380 -6.42 -15.27 -13.32
C PRO A 380 -6.59 -14.22 -12.23
N TYR A 381 -5.63 -14.24 -11.31
CA TYR A 381 -5.24 -13.14 -10.43
C TYR A 381 -4.10 -12.33 -11.04
N MET A 382 -3.84 -11.13 -10.47
CA MET A 382 -2.81 -10.21 -10.95
C MET A 382 -1.62 -10.15 -9.99
N TYR A 383 -0.46 -9.81 -10.55
CA TYR A 383 0.67 -9.21 -9.84
C TYR A 383 1.16 -8.01 -10.63
N HIS A 384 1.48 -6.91 -9.96
CA HIS A 384 1.79 -5.66 -10.66
C HIS A 384 2.58 -4.67 -9.80
N CYS A 385 3.14 -3.66 -10.45
CA CYS A 385 3.59 -2.45 -9.77
C CYS A 385 2.38 -1.64 -9.31
N HIS A 386 2.38 -1.20 -8.05
CA HIS A 386 1.27 -0.42 -7.49
C HIS A 386 1.45 1.11 -7.62
N ILE A 387 2.35 1.58 -8.48
CA ILE A 387 2.23 2.90 -9.09
C ILE A 387 1.21 2.76 -10.22
N LEU A 388 0.02 3.34 -10.05
CA LEU A 388 -1.13 3.05 -10.90
C LEU A 388 -0.89 3.42 -12.37
N GLU A 389 -0.11 4.44 -12.64
CA GLU A 389 0.29 4.81 -13.99
C GLU A 389 1.24 3.79 -14.64
N HIS A 390 2.04 3.06 -13.83
CA HIS A 390 2.89 1.97 -14.31
C HIS A 390 2.07 0.70 -14.57
N GLU A 391 1.10 0.42 -13.70
CA GLU A 391 0.11 -0.64 -13.89
C GLU A 391 -0.66 -0.45 -15.19
N ASP A 392 -1.27 0.74 -15.38
CA ASP A 392 -2.00 1.12 -16.60
C ASP A 392 -1.10 1.10 -17.86
N ALA A 393 0.20 1.33 -17.69
CA ALA A 393 1.19 1.27 -18.75
C ALA A 393 1.68 -0.16 -19.06
N GLY A 394 1.24 -1.16 -18.28
CA GLY A 394 1.51 -2.58 -18.53
C GLY A 394 2.52 -3.25 -17.60
N MET A 395 3.00 -2.60 -16.51
CA MET A 395 3.84 -3.26 -15.50
C MET A 395 2.98 -4.18 -14.62
N MET A 396 2.38 -5.16 -15.27
CA MET A 396 1.45 -6.12 -14.70
C MET A 396 1.56 -7.45 -15.45
N GLY A 397 1.31 -8.53 -14.75
CA GLY A 397 1.14 -9.86 -15.29
C GLY A 397 0.04 -10.60 -14.55
N GLN A 398 -0.31 -11.78 -15.01
CA GLN A 398 -1.40 -12.54 -14.44
C GLN A 398 -1.03 -14.01 -14.24
N PHE A 399 -1.63 -14.61 -13.22
CA PHE A 399 -1.41 -16.01 -12.88
C PHE A 399 -2.71 -16.71 -12.54
N VAL A 400 -2.72 -18.02 -12.73
CA VAL A 400 -3.81 -18.89 -12.27
C VAL A 400 -3.30 -19.82 -11.18
N VAL A 401 -4.17 -20.10 -10.20
CA VAL A 401 -3.92 -21.09 -9.16
C VAL A 401 -4.53 -22.41 -9.60
N THR A 402 -3.72 -23.47 -9.61
CA THR A 402 -4.12 -24.81 -10.07
C THR A 402 -4.06 -25.82 -8.92
N ARG A 403 -4.88 -26.87 -9.00
CA ARG A 403 -4.86 -27.99 -8.04
C ARG A 403 -3.70 -28.93 -8.31
#